data_d8490e21cb1571c438d01fe9fca04117
#
_entry.id   d8490e21cb1571c438d01fe9fca04117
#
_cell.length_a   1.000
_cell.length_b   1.000
_cell.length_c   1.000
_cell.angle_alpha   90.00
_cell.angle_beta   90.00
_cell.angle_gamma   90.00
#
_symmetry.space_group_name_H-M   'P 1'
#
loop_
_entity.id
_entity.type
_entity.pdbx_description
1 polymer ?
#
loop_
_entity_poly.entity_id
_entity_poly.type
_entity_poly.pdbx_seq_one_letter_code
_entity_poly.pdbx_strand_id
1 'polypeptide(L)'
;MRPEKQYLVEEVSSHLNKSDYVYLVNYEGITVDEIAELRAALDAHAAEFHVVKNSILNVAATSADYPDMSNHLSGQTAIVVGGDNPSGVAKAIGAFFKDKEKIDLKVGVLNDKLLDRAQIETLAKLPGLESLRGQLLGLFSQPATSLVRVFNAVPQSTLNVLQAKARSENGG
;
A
#
# COMPACT_ATOMS: atom_id res chain seq x y z
N MET A 1 9.47 -31.81 -15.76
CA MET A 1 8.19 -31.06 -15.99
C MET A 1 7.87 -31.06 -17.49
N ARG A 2 6.60 -30.96 -17.87
CA ARG A 2 6.24 -30.77 -19.29
C ARG A 2 6.69 -29.37 -19.73
N PRO A 3 7.15 -29.17 -20.97
CA PRO A 3 7.70 -27.89 -21.44
C PRO A 3 6.67 -26.73 -21.32
N GLU A 4 5.40 -27.02 -21.52
CA GLU A 4 4.30 -26.06 -21.36
C GLU A 4 4.21 -25.49 -19.93
N LYS A 5 4.46 -26.34 -18.90
CA LYS A 5 4.45 -25.89 -17.50
C LYS A 5 5.67 -25.03 -17.16
N GLN A 6 6.82 -25.29 -17.78
CA GLN A 6 8.03 -24.48 -17.57
C GLN A 6 7.81 -23.08 -18.11
N TYR A 7 7.23 -22.95 -19.29
CA TYR A 7 6.89 -21.65 -19.87
C TYR A 7 5.96 -20.82 -18.95
N LEU A 8 4.90 -21.44 -18.43
CA LEU A 8 3.99 -20.76 -17.50
C LEU A 8 4.67 -20.35 -16.17
N VAL A 9 5.60 -21.15 -15.66
CA VAL A 9 6.37 -20.83 -14.47
C VAL A 9 7.31 -19.65 -14.77
N GLU A 10 7.99 -19.65 -15.90
CA GLU A 10 8.86 -18.54 -16.33
C GLU A 10 8.08 -17.23 -16.50
N GLU A 11 6.90 -17.29 -17.11
CA GLU A 11 6.00 -16.14 -17.27
C GLU A 11 5.59 -15.57 -15.91
N VAL A 12 5.12 -16.41 -14.99
CA VAL A 12 4.75 -15.98 -13.64
C VAL A 12 5.96 -15.44 -12.88
N SER A 13 7.12 -16.08 -12.98
CA SER A 13 8.37 -15.59 -12.38
C SER A 13 8.76 -14.23 -12.94
N SER A 14 8.57 -13.97 -14.22
CA SER A 14 8.84 -12.68 -14.84
C SER A 14 7.92 -11.58 -14.29
N HIS A 15 6.65 -11.90 -14.02
CA HIS A 15 5.71 -10.97 -13.38
C HIS A 15 6.06 -10.71 -11.92
N LEU A 16 6.47 -11.74 -11.17
CA LEU A 16 6.93 -11.59 -9.78
C LEU A 16 8.17 -10.70 -9.66
N ASN A 17 9.12 -10.84 -10.60
CA ASN A 17 10.37 -10.07 -10.61
C ASN A 17 10.20 -8.61 -11.07
N LYS A 18 9.04 -8.24 -11.63
CA LYS A 18 8.76 -6.86 -12.06
C LYS A 18 8.53 -5.89 -10.90
N SER A 19 8.16 -6.38 -9.72
CA SER A 19 7.80 -5.54 -8.59
C SER A 19 8.30 -6.11 -7.27
N ASP A 20 8.60 -5.22 -6.34
CA ASP A 20 9.06 -5.56 -4.98
C ASP A 20 7.93 -6.05 -4.07
N TYR A 21 6.69 -6.09 -4.59
CA TYR A 21 5.54 -6.55 -3.83
C TYR A 21 4.58 -7.41 -4.67
N VAL A 22 3.89 -8.31 -4.01
CA VAL A 22 2.86 -9.19 -4.59
C VAL A 22 1.68 -9.26 -3.62
N TYR A 23 0.47 -8.97 -4.10
CA TYR A 23 -0.74 -9.20 -3.32
C TYR A 23 -1.49 -10.41 -3.86
N LEU A 24 -1.85 -11.31 -2.96
CA LEU A 24 -2.69 -12.48 -3.24
C LEU A 24 -4.14 -12.16 -2.90
N VAL A 25 -4.98 -12.24 -3.91
CA VAL A 25 -6.39 -11.86 -3.82
C VAL A 25 -7.28 -13.05 -4.18
N ASN A 26 -8.35 -13.26 -3.42
CA ASN A 26 -9.42 -14.16 -3.80
C ASN A 26 -10.41 -13.42 -4.71
N TYR A 27 -10.74 -13.98 -5.86
CA TYR A 27 -11.68 -13.36 -6.82
C TYR A 27 -12.99 -14.15 -6.99
N GLU A 28 -13.35 -14.92 -5.98
CA GLU A 28 -14.55 -15.76 -6.03
C GLU A 28 -15.84 -14.92 -6.15
N GLY A 29 -16.67 -15.23 -7.15
CA GLY A 29 -17.97 -14.59 -7.34
C GLY A 29 -17.93 -13.20 -7.99
N ILE A 30 -16.82 -12.81 -8.62
CA ILE A 30 -16.70 -11.55 -9.34
C ILE A 30 -17.25 -11.68 -10.76
N THR A 31 -17.93 -10.65 -11.24
CA THR A 31 -18.38 -10.54 -12.62
C THR A 31 -17.28 -9.99 -13.54
N VAL A 32 -17.45 -10.20 -14.86
CA VAL A 32 -16.48 -9.72 -15.86
C VAL A 32 -16.34 -8.20 -15.84
N ASP A 33 -17.47 -7.49 -15.66
CA ASP A 33 -17.48 -6.03 -15.58
C ASP A 33 -16.74 -5.52 -14.35
N GLU A 34 -16.92 -6.18 -13.21
CA GLU A 34 -16.20 -5.86 -11.96
C GLU A 34 -14.70 -6.07 -12.09
N ILE A 35 -14.26 -7.12 -12.79
CA ILE A 35 -12.82 -7.34 -13.07
C ILE A 35 -12.27 -6.22 -13.97
N ALA A 36 -13.05 -5.75 -14.94
CA ALA A 36 -12.64 -4.67 -15.81
C ALA A 36 -12.48 -3.34 -15.03
N GLU A 37 -13.41 -3.04 -14.11
CA GLU A 37 -13.31 -1.89 -13.21
C GLU A 37 -12.10 -1.99 -12.29
N LEU A 38 -11.85 -3.17 -11.71
CA LEU A 38 -10.68 -3.40 -10.87
C LEU A 38 -9.38 -3.19 -11.64
N ARG A 39 -9.27 -3.73 -12.85
CA ARG A 39 -8.10 -3.52 -13.71
C ARG A 39 -7.89 -2.06 -14.03
N ALA A 40 -8.95 -1.32 -14.38
CA ALA A 40 -8.86 0.12 -14.64
C ALA A 40 -8.40 0.92 -13.40
N ALA A 41 -8.86 0.53 -12.21
CA ALA A 41 -8.42 1.14 -10.95
C ALA A 41 -6.95 0.82 -10.61
N LEU A 42 -6.48 -0.39 -10.92
CA LEU A 42 -5.11 -0.82 -10.72
C LEU A 42 -4.15 -0.19 -11.74
N ASP A 43 -4.59 -0.01 -12.97
CA ASP A 43 -3.82 0.60 -14.06
C ASP A 43 -3.42 2.05 -13.74
N ALA A 44 -4.26 2.79 -13.00
CA ALA A 44 -3.93 4.12 -12.46
C ALA A 44 -2.70 4.11 -11.53
N HIS A 45 -2.36 2.95 -10.97
CA HIS A 45 -1.18 2.74 -10.11
C HIS A 45 -0.10 1.90 -10.79
N ALA A 46 -0.18 1.68 -12.10
CA ALA A 46 0.69 0.83 -12.90
C ALA A 46 0.78 -0.62 -12.36
N ALA A 47 -0.30 -1.11 -11.75
CA ALA A 47 -0.39 -2.47 -11.23
C ALA A 47 -1.21 -3.36 -12.16
N GLU A 48 -0.74 -4.59 -12.34
CA GLU A 48 -1.34 -5.59 -13.21
C GLU A 48 -2.06 -6.67 -12.37
N PHE A 49 -3.23 -7.11 -12.83
CA PHE A 49 -4.01 -8.17 -12.21
C PHE A 49 -3.95 -9.43 -13.07
N HIS A 50 -3.36 -10.51 -12.53
CA HIS A 50 -3.22 -11.79 -13.20
C HIS A 50 -3.87 -12.92 -12.41
N VAL A 51 -4.63 -13.76 -13.11
CA VAL A 51 -5.19 -14.99 -12.54
C VAL A 51 -4.23 -16.13 -12.81
N VAL A 52 -3.72 -16.74 -11.75
CA VAL A 52 -2.69 -17.77 -11.83
C VAL A 52 -3.13 -19.02 -11.11
N LYS A 53 -2.75 -20.18 -11.64
CA LYS A 53 -3.00 -21.47 -10.98
C LYS A 53 -2.10 -21.61 -9.74
N ASN A 54 -2.69 -21.94 -8.58
CA ASN A 54 -1.97 -22.06 -7.30
C ASN A 54 -0.73 -22.95 -7.35
N SER A 55 -0.81 -24.09 -8.09
CA SER A 55 0.33 -24.99 -8.22
C SER A 55 1.50 -24.42 -9.02
N ILE A 56 1.23 -23.53 -9.98
CA ILE A 56 2.27 -22.84 -10.79
C ILE A 56 2.86 -21.71 -9.94
N LEU A 57 2.00 -20.97 -9.26
CA LEU A 57 2.43 -19.89 -8.38
C LEU A 57 3.34 -20.38 -7.26
N ASN A 58 3.03 -21.54 -6.65
CA ASN A 58 3.88 -22.13 -5.61
C ASN A 58 5.28 -22.48 -6.13
N VAL A 59 5.36 -23.09 -7.34
CA VAL A 59 6.65 -23.40 -7.96
C VAL A 59 7.41 -22.14 -8.32
N ALA A 60 6.75 -21.14 -8.88
CA ALA A 60 7.36 -19.86 -9.24
C ALA A 60 7.87 -19.10 -7.99
N ALA A 61 7.08 -19.08 -6.91
CA ALA A 61 7.47 -18.45 -5.64
C ALA A 61 8.70 -19.12 -5.02
N THR A 62 8.75 -20.47 -5.05
CA THR A 62 9.93 -21.22 -4.58
C THR A 62 11.16 -20.95 -5.43
N SER A 63 10.98 -20.76 -6.75
CA SER A 63 12.10 -20.45 -7.67
C SER A 63 12.61 -19.02 -7.54
N ALA A 64 11.80 -18.11 -7.02
CA ALA A 64 12.11 -16.69 -6.84
C ALA A 64 12.47 -16.31 -5.39
N ASP A 65 12.78 -17.31 -4.53
CA ASP A 65 13.14 -17.15 -3.10
C ASP A 65 12.10 -16.40 -2.25
N TYR A 66 10.82 -16.40 -2.68
CA TYR A 66 9.74 -15.83 -1.88
C TYR A 66 9.42 -16.70 -0.65
N PRO A 67 8.95 -16.08 0.45
CA PRO A 67 8.52 -16.82 1.64
C PRO A 67 7.40 -17.81 1.32
N ASP A 68 7.33 -18.90 2.07
CA ASP A 68 6.37 -19.98 1.85
C ASP A 68 4.92 -19.48 2.02
N MET A 69 4.20 -19.41 0.90
CA MET A 69 2.81 -18.98 0.81
C MET A 69 1.83 -20.15 0.68
N SER A 70 2.31 -21.40 0.77
CA SER A 70 1.52 -22.62 0.50
C SER A 70 0.23 -22.67 1.33
N ASN A 71 0.27 -22.18 2.58
CA ASN A 71 -0.87 -22.16 3.49
C ASN A 71 -2.00 -21.22 3.05
N HIS A 72 -1.68 -20.21 2.24
CA HIS A 72 -2.62 -19.17 1.78
C HIS A 72 -3.11 -19.41 0.34
N LEU A 73 -2.56 -20.40 -0.36
CA LEU A 73 -2.92 -20.76 -1.74
C LEU A 73 -4.12 -21.70 -1.82
N SER A 74 -5.14 -21.48 -1.00
CA SER A 74 -6.40 -22.25 -1.03
C SER A 74 -7.46 -21.53 -1.87
N GLY A 75 -8.25 -22.27 -2.66
CA GLY A 75 -9.33 -21.70 -3.48
C GLY A 75 -8.83 -20.93 -4.71
N GLN A 76 -9.64 -19.98 -5.19
CA GLN A 76 -9.33 -19.15 -6.34
C GLN A 76 -8.31 -18.06 -5.93
N THR A 77 -7.25 -17.93 -6.70
CA THR A 77 -6.17 -16.98 -6.38
C THR A 77 -5.77 -16.18 -7.62
N ALA A 78 -5.77 -14.88 -7.47
CA ALA A 78 -5.18 -13.94 -8.41
C ALA A 78 -4.02 -13.21 -7.74
N ILE A 79 -3.05 -12.81 -8.54
CA ILE A 79 -1.92 -12.00 -8.10
C ILE A 79 -2.08 -10.58 -8.62
N VAL A 80 -1.75 -9.61 -7.79
CA VAL A 80 -1.61 -8.22 -8.19
C VAL A 80 -0.14 -7.85 -8.02
N VAL A 81 0.50 -7.49 -9.10
CA VAL A 81 1.92 -7.16 -9.20
C VAL A 81 2.11 -5.87 -9.99
N GLY A 82 3.25 -5.22 -9.86
CA GLY A 82 3.57 -4.02 -10.62
C GLY A 82 3.36 -2.73 -9.84
N GLY A 83 3.92 -1.64 -10.38
CA GLY A 83 3.85 -0.30 -9.80
C GLY A 83 4.82 -0.03 -8.65
N ASP A 84 5.16 1.26 -8.49
CA ASP A 84 6.10 1.72 -7.44
C ASP A 84 5.39 2.06 -6.12
N ASN A 85 4.05 1.95 -6.07
CA ASN A 85 3.26 2.41 -4.94
C ASN A 85 2.40 1.31 -4.30
N PRO A 86 2.98 0.45 -3.45
CA PRO A 86 2.25 -0.65 -2.81
C PRO A 86 1.07 -0.17 -1.94
N SER A 87 1.18 1.01 -1.30
CA SER A 87 0.09 1.55 -0.47
C SER A 87 -1.10 2.02 -1.31
N GLY A 88 -0.85 2.61 -2.50
CA GLY A 88 -1.89 3.01 -3.44
C GLY A 88 -2.68 1.82 -3.97
N VAL A 89 -1.97 0.75 -4.34
CA VAL A 89 -2.56 -0.50 -4.81
C VAL A 89 -3.36 -1.18 -3.70
N ALA A 90 -2.82 -1.28 -2.48
CA ALA A 90 -3.53 -1.82 -1.32
C ALA A 90 -4.81 -1.01 -1.01
N LYS A 91 -4.76 0.32 -1.16
CA LYS A 91 -5.92 1.20 -0.99
C LYS A 91 -6.98 0.97 -2.08
N ALA A 92 -6.58 0.85 -3.34
CA ALA A 92 -7.49 0.57 -4.46
C ALA A 92 -8.19 -0.77 -4.27
N ILE A 93 -7.43 -1.83 -3.94
CA ILE A 93 -7.97 -3.14 -3.61
C ILE A 93 -8.92 -3.02 -2.40
N GLY A 94 -8.52 -2.37 -1.32
CA GLY A 94 -9.33 -2.20 -0.10
C GLY A 94 -10.61 -1.39 -0.31
N ALA A 95 -10.62 -0.39 -1.20
CA ALA A 95 -11.83 0.34 -1.59
C ALA A 95 -12.80 -0.57 -2.33
N PHE A 96 -12.29 -1.36 -3.28
CA PHE A 96 -13.08 -2.32 -4.04
C PHE A 96 -13.70 -3.42 -3.14
N PHE A 97 -12.99 -3.81 -2.08
CA PHE A 97 -13.48 -4.74 -1.06
C PHE A 97 -14.71 -4.22 -0.31
N LYS A 98 -14.66 -2.95 0.08
CA LYS A 98 -15.74 -2.32 0.85
C LYS A 98 -17.02 -2.19 0.05
N ASP A 99 -16.89 -1.98 -1.27
CA ASP A 99 -18.04 -1.76 -2.13
C ASP A 99 -18.76 -3.07 -2.52
N LYS A 100 -18.04 -4.16 -2.65
CA LYS A 100 -18.60 -5.38 -3.28
C LYS A 100 -18.52 -6.66 -2.42
N GLU A 101 -17.86 -6.65 -1.26
CA GLU A 101 -17.71 -7.78 -0.30
C GLU A 101 -17.27 -9.15 -0.91
N LYS A 102 -16.90 -9.16 -2.20
CA LYS A 102 -16.64 -10.39 -2.98
C LYS A 102 -15.18 -10.75 -3.15
N ILE A 103 -14.30 -9.77 -2.95
CA ILE A 103 -12.86 -9.94 -3.08
C ILE A 103 -12.27 -10.03 -1.67
N ASP A 104 -11.54 -11.07 -1.34
CA ASP A 104 -10.84 -11.19 -0.06
C ASP A 104 -9.33 -11.18 -0.29
N LEU A 105 -8.65 -10.31 0.45
CA LEU A 105 -7.21 -10.19 0.40
C LEU A 105 -6.62 -11.24 1.34
N LYS A 106 -5.92 -12.22 0.79
CA LYS A 106 -5.37 -13.33 1.56
C LYS A 106 -4.10 -12.93 2.28
N VAL A 107 -3.11 -12.58 1.53
CA VAL A 107 -1.74 -12.28 2.00
C VAL A 107 -1.06 -11.36 1.00
N GLY A 108 -0.14 -10.54 1.45
CA GLY A 108 0.79 -9.81 0.60
C GLY A 108 2.22 -10.18 0.92
N VAL A 109 3.09 -10.02 -0.03
CA VAL A 109 4.54 -10.06 0.16
C VAL A 109 5.10 -8.70 -0.22
N LEU A 110 5.91 -8.13 0.64
CA LEU A 110 6.60 -6.87 0.40
C LEU A 110 8.06 -7.03 0.86
N ASN A 111 9.02 -6.87 -0.06
CA ASN A 111 10.45 -7.03 0.25
C ASN A 111 10.72 -8.31 1.06
N ASP A 112 10.27 -9.47 0.57
CA ASP A 112 10.43 -10.81 1.17
C ASP A 112 9.76 -11.00 2.54
N LYS A 113 8.92 -10.07 2.97
CA LYS A 113 8.13 -10.18 4.20
C LYS A 113 6.69 -10.51 3.89
N LEU A 114 6.18 -11.56 4.49
CA LEU A 114 4.77 -11.88 4.50
C LEU A 114 4.01 -10.83 5.31
N LEU A 115 3.00 -10.24 4.68
CA LEU A 115 2.08 -9.28 5.28
C LEU A 115 0.72 -9.94 5.45
N ASP A 116 0.26 -9.99 6.68
CA ASP A 116 -1.10 -10.41 7.00
C ASP A 116 -2.13 -9.34 6.59
N ARG A 117 -3.39 -9.71 6.47
CA ARG A 117 -4.51 -8.83 6.13
C ARG A 117 -4.51 -7.53 6.94
N ALA A 118 -4.34 -7.62 8.27
CA ALA A 118 -4.32 -6.46 9.16
C ALA A 118 -3.17 -5.48 8.84
N GLN A 119 -2.02 -6.01 8.44
CA GLN A 119 -0.85 -5.22 8.05
C GLN A 119 -1.08 -4.54 6.71
N ILE A 120 -1.74 -5.21 5.76
CA ILE A 120 -2.08 -4.63 4.46
C ILE A 120 -3.14 -3.53 4.62
N GLU A 121 -4.12 -3.70 5.49
CA GLU A 121 -5.08 -2.64 5.83
C GLU A 121 -4.39 -1.41 6.46
N THR A 122 -3.34 -1.64 7.26
CA THR A 122 -2.51 -0.55 7.81
C THR A 122 -1.72 0.14 6.70
N LEU A 123 -1.14 -0.63 5.78
CA LEU A 123 -0.45 -0.14 4.58
C LEU A 123 -1.37 0.71 3.69
N ALA A 124 -2.62 0.29 3.51
CA ALA A 124 -3.62 1.01 2.73
C ALA A 124 -3.99 2.39 3.35
N LYS A 125 -3.80 2.56 4.67
CA LYS A 125 -4.00 3.84 5.35
C LYS A 125 -2.83 4.80 5.20
N LEU A 126 -1.65 4.31 4.80
CA LEU A 126 -0.47 5.14 4.62
C LEU A 126 -0.62 6.04 3.37
N PRO A 127 -0.15 7.29 3.45
CA PRO A 127 -0.08 8.16 2.28
C PRO A 127 0.98 7.65 1.30
N GLY A 128 0.94 8.14 0.06
CA GLY A 128 1.89 7.79 -0.98
C GLY A 128 3.36 8.08 -0.59
N LEU A 129 4.29 7.44 -1.27
CA LEU A 129 5.74 7.48 -1.01
C LEU A 129 6.29 8.90 -0.90
N GLU A 130 5.89 9.82 -1.76
CA GLU A 130 6.34 11.22 -1.71
C GLU A 130 5.89 11.93 -0.43
N SER A 131 4.64 11.70 0.00
CA SER A 131 4.14 12.27 1.25
C SER A 131 4.86 11.70 2.47
N LEU A 132 5.19 10.40 2.46
CA LEU A 132 5.99 9.76 3.51
C LEU A 132 7.41 10.35 3.58
N ARG A 133 8.06 10.56 2.43
CA ARG A 133 9.36 11.23 2.36
C ARG A 133 9.28 12.66 2.91
N GLY A 134 8.22 13.41 2.55
CA GLY A 134 7.98 14.75 3.08
C GLY A 134 7.77 14.76 4.60
N GLN A 135 7.01 13.81 5.15
CA GLN A 135 6.82 13.65 6.59
C GLN A 135 8.13 13.32 7.30
N LEU A 136 8.96 12.47 6.71
CA LEU A 136 10.28 12.11 7.25
C LEU A 136 11.21 13.32 7.30
N LEU A 137 11.27 14.11 6.24
CA LEU A 137 12.01 15.38 6.21
C LEU A 137 11.48 16.38 7.25
N GLY A 138 10.15 16.45 7.41
CA GLY A 138 9.51 17.26 8.45
C GLY A 138 9.92 16.83 9.86
N LEU A 139 9.98 15.54 10.13
CA LEU A 139 10.44 14.99 11.41
C LEU A 139 11.90 15.36 11.71
N PHE A 140 12.77 15.31 10.72
CA PHE A 140 14.18 15.75 10.90
C PHE A 140 14.32 17.24 11.14
N SER A 141 13.43 18.07 10.59
CA SER A 141 13.42 19.52 10.78
C SER A 141 12.73 19.95 12.08
N GLN A 142 11.93 19.06 12.69
CA GLN A 142 11.10 19.37 13.86
C GLN A 142 11.90 19.83 15.09
N PRO A 143 13.05 19.22 15.46
CA PRO A 143 13.84 19.67 16.60
C PRO A 143 14.30 21.12 16.46
N ALA A 144 14.80 21.51 15.27
CA ALA A 144 15.21 22.88 15.00
C ALA A 144 14.04 23.86 15.04
N THR A 145 12.90 23.49 14.46
CA THR A 145 11.68 24.29 14.45
C THR A 145 11.12 24.46 15.88
N SER A 146 11.17 23.43 16.71
CA SER A 146 10.69 23.49 18.10
C SER A 146 11.56 24.43 18.94
N LEU A 147 12.87 24.41 18.75
CA LEU A 147 13.82 25.34 19.39
C LEU A 147 13.49 26.80 19.03
N VAL A 148 13.34 27.10 17.75
CA VAL A 148 12.97 28.44 17.28
C VAL A 148 11.62 28.88 17.84
N ARG A 149 10.63 27.96 17.92
CA ARG A 149 9.32 28.27 18.54
C ARG A 149 9.45 28.65 20.01
N VAL A 150 10.28 27.93 20.77
CA VAL A 150 10.51 28.24 22.19
C VAL A 150 11.15 29.62 22.35
N PHE A 151 12.15 29.95 21.53
CA PHE A 151 12.77 31.29 21.56
C PHE A 151 11.80 32.41 21.19
N ASN A 152 10.89 32.15 20.24
CA ASN A 152 9.89 33.13 19.84
C ASN A 152 8.68 33.21 20.77
N ALA A 153 8.45 32.20 21.59
CA ALA A 153 7.29 32.14 22.50
C ALA A 153 7.32 33.22 23.57
N VAL A 154 8.50 33.54 24.10
CA VAL A 154 8.65 34.55 25.16
C VAL A 154 8.30 35.96 24.66
N PRO A 155 8.90 36.48 23.56
CA PRO A 155 8.51 37.80 23.04
C PRO A 155 7.06 37.82 22.55
N GLN A 156 6.57 36.74 21.96
CA GLN A 156 5.18 36.66 21.49
C GLN A 156 4.16 36.69 22.63
N SER A 157 4.46 36.08 23.78
CA SER A 157 3.59 36.11 24.95
C SER A 157 3.48 37.51 25.54
N THR A 158 4.58 38.25 25.61
CA THR A 158 4.57 39.66 26.06
C THR A 158 3.79 40.56 25.11
N LEU A 159 3.95 40.39 23.81
CA LEU A 159 3.17 41.12 22.81
C LEU A 159 1.68 40.84 22.92
N ASN A 160 1.30 39.57 23.10
CA ASN A 160 -0.11 39.18 23.27
C ASN A 160 -0.75 39.80 24.51
N VAL A 161 -0.02 39.88 25.62
CA VAL A 161 -0.50 40.55 26.85
C VAL A 161 -0.67 42.06 26.64
N LEU A 162 0.29 42.73 25.98
CA LEU A 162 0.20 44.17 25.65
C LEU A 162 -0.97 44.42 24.69
N GLN A 163 -1.17 43.58 23.68
CA GLN A 163 -2.29 43.70 22.75
C GLN A 163 -3.64 43.50 23.46
N ALA A 164 -3.72 42.51 24.37
CA ALA A 164 -4.91 42.27 25.15
C ALA A 164 -5.27 43.47 26.04
N LYS A 165 -4.25 44.06 26.67
CA LYS A 165 -4.44 45.27 27.49
C LYS A 165 -4.91 46.46 26.63
N ALA A 166 -4.23 46.70 25.50
CA ALA A 166 -4.64 47.78 24.59
C ALA A 166 -6.08 47.60 24.04
N ARG A 167 -6.49 46.36 23.81
CA ARG A 167 -7.88 46.09 23.41
C ARG A 167 -8.88 46.32 24.54
N SER A 168 -8.52 46.01 25.78
CA SER A 168 -9.40 46.26 26.96
C SER A 168 -9.52 47.77 27.28
N GLU A 169 -8.50 48.57 26.95
CA GLU A 169 -8.55 50.05 27.15
C GLU A 169 -9.28 50.76 25.97
N ASN A 170 -9.27 50.20 24.74
CA ASN A 170 -9.93 50.78 23.58
C ASN A 170 -11.36 50.27 23.33
N GLY A 171 -11.83 49.30 24.11
CA GLY A 171 -13.15 48.65 24.00
C GLY A 171 -14.12 48.99 25.11
N GLY A 172 -13.90 50.05 25.86
CA GLY A 172 -14.81 50.64 26.87
C GLY A 172 -15.54 51.85 26.34
#